data_7201e0730e6994d290995a122d70454f
#
_entry.id   7201e0730e6994d290995a122d70454f
#
_cell.length_a   1.000
_cell.length_b   1.000
_cell.length_c   1.000
_cell.angle_alpha   90.00
_cell.angle_beta   90.00
_cell.angle_gamma   90.00
#
_symmetry.space_group_name_H-M   'P 1'
#
loop_
_entity.id
_entity.type
_entity.pdbx_description
1 polymer ?
#
loop_
_entity_poly.entity_id
_entity_poly.type
_entity_poly.pdbx_seq_one_letter_code
_entity_poly.pdbx_strand_id
1 'polypeptide(L)'
;MDIEVNTHGSTKIVIVPGEVDGAAANAVEAALRRLIDEGSRNIVCNFSRTESVSESGLAMFIAVLKDFHRQQGQMVFCLLKPAMRDVFAAAGLTNLYHYYEPEEALQADVLRELSAHFDDYADFHAVRLRRDADKLYIEIFLEFDGEQKMQQVQQSINRIKASLEAKIKNSEVLIVPTTHK
;
A
#
# COMPACT_ATOMS: atom_id res chain seq x y z
N MET A 1 -5.43 -8.14 26.21
CA MET A 1 -6.09 -7.77 24.93
C MET A 1 -5.37 -8.52 23.83
N ASP A 2 -6.08 -9.29 23.03
CA ASP A 2 -5.48 -10.01 21.92
C ASP A 2 -5.43 -9.10 20.70
N ILE A 3 -4.26 -9.04 20.06
CA ILE A 3 -4.05 -8.29 18.82
C ILE A 3 -4.34 -9.20 17.65
N GLU A 4 -5.23 -8.75 16.77
CA GLU A 4 -5.58 -9.46 15.54
C GLU A 4 -4.38 -9.43 14.56
N VAL A 5 -3.96 -10.62 14.13
CA VAL A 5 -2.86 -10.79 13.18
C VAL A 5 -3.34 -11.67 12.03
N ASN A 6 -3.28 -11.12 10.83
CA ASN A 6 -3.58 -11.81 9.60
C ASN A 6 -2.29 -12.19 8.86
N THR A 7 -2.34 -13.21 8.02
CA THR A 7 -1.18 -13.64 7.22
C THR A 7 -1.54 -13.62 5.74
N HIS A 8 -0.70 -12.96 4.95
CA HIS A 8 -0.81 -12.97 3.50
C HIS A 8 0.56 -13.32 2.88
N GLY A 9 0.71 -14.54 2.38
CA GLY A 9 2.00 -15.05 1.92
C GLY A 9 3.03 -15.04 3.06
N SER A 10 4.16 -14.36 2.86
CA SER A 10 5.22 -14.16 3.87
C SER A 10 5.02 -12.94 4.77
N THR A 11 3.95 -12.16 4.54
CA THR A 11 3.68 -10.91 5.25
C THR A 11 2.70 -11.13 6.39
N LYS A 12 3.01 -10.59 7.56
CA LYS A 12 2.11 -10.53 8.71
C LYS A 12 1.44 -9.16 8.77
N ILE A 13 0.12 -9.14 8.90
CA ILE A 13 -0.68 -7.92 8.99
C ILE A 13 -1.23 -7.82 10.40
N VAL A 14 -0.73 -6.84 11.15
CA VAL A 14 -1.15 -6.55 12.52
C VAL A 14 -2.21 -5.46 12.48
N ILE A 15 -3.43 -5.76 12.93
CA ILE A 15 -4.50 -4.77 13.04
C ILE A 15 -4.30 -3.98 14.33
N VAL A 16 -3.94 -2.72 14.19
CA VAL A 16 -3.70 -1.83 15.33
C VAL A 16 -5.04 -1.42 15.95
N PRO A 17 -5.21 -1.49 17.28
CA PRO A 17 -6.48 -1.18 17.96
C PRO A 17 -6.87 0.29 17.81
N GLY A 18 -8.14 0.62 18.17
CA GLY A 18 -8.72 1.96 18.06
C GLY A 18 -7.94 3.02 18.83
N GLU A 19 -7.53 2.70 20.04
CA GLU A 19 -6.71 3.57 20.87
C GLU A 19 -5.43 2.83 21.28
N VAL A 20 -4.28 3.46 21.02
CA VAL A 20 -2.97 2.90 21.39
C VAL A 20 -2.43 3.70 22.59
N ASP A 21 -2.97 3.40 23.74
CA ASP A 21 -2.52 3.89 25.04
C ASP A 21 -1.56 2.88 25.73
N GLY A 22 -1.19 3.13 26.99
CA GLY A 22 -0.21 2.32 27.70
C GLY A 22 -0.49 0.82 27.68
N ALA A 23 -1.74 0.38 27.91
CA ALA A 23 -2.10 -1.04 27.93
C ALA A 23 -2.16 -1.64 26.52
N ALA A 24 -2.78 -0.91 25.59
CA ALA A 24 -2.87 -1.32 24.20
C ALA A 24 -1.48 -1.29 23.51
N ALA A 25 -0.65 -0.28 23.79
CA ALA A 25 0.72 -0.22 23.30
C ALA A 25 1.54 -1.45 23.73
N ASN A 26 1.45 -1.86 24.99
CA ASN A 26 2.13 -3.06 25.48
C ASN A 26 1.64 -4.34 24.78
N ALA A 27 0.34 -4.44 24.51
CA ALA A 27 -0.22 -5.60 23.79
C ALA A 27 0.24 -5.65 22.33
N VAL A 28 0.28 -4.50 21.65
CA VAL A 28 0.79 -4.37 20.27
C VAL A 28 2.29 -4.69 20.23
N GLU A 29 3.08 -4.16 21.18
CA GLU A 29 4.51 -4.46 21.29
C GLU A 29 4.75 -5.96 21.46
N ALA A 30 4.05 -6.60 22.37
CA ALA A 30 4.18 -8.03 22.61
C ALA A 30 3.84 -8.86 21.36
N ALA A 31 2.81 -8.48 20.61
CA ALA A 31 2.44 -9.13 19.37
C ALA A 31 3.53 -8.96 18.29
N LEU A 32 4.04 -7.73 18.11
CA LEU A 32 5.09 -7.43 17.14
C LEU A 32 6.39 -8.18 17.49
N ARG A 33 6.83 -8.15 18.76
CA ARG A 33 8.04 -8.88 19.18
C ARG A 33 7.91 -10.37 18.99
N ARG A 34 6.75 -10.97 19.32
CA ARG A 34 6.48 -12.38 19.05
C ARG A 34 6.65 -12.73 17.57
N LEU A 35 6.07 -11.93 16.66
CA LEU A 35 6.22 -12.15 15.21
C LEU A 35 7.66 -12.04 14.75
N ILE A 36 8.44 -11.12 15.32
CA ILE A 36 9.88 -10.95 15.03
C ILE A 36 10.65 -12.19 15.51
N ASP A 37 10.37 -12.67 16.70
CA ASP A 37 11.02 -13.84 17.31
C ASP A 37 10.65 -15.14 16.55
N GLU A 38 9.42 -15.22 16.01
CA GLU A 38 8.98 -16.29 15.10
C GLU A 38 9.65 -16.24 13.72
N GLY A 39 10.52 -15.26 13.46
CA GLY A 39 11.29 -15.13 12.22
C GLY A 39 10.58 -14.39 11.10
N SER A 40 9.47 -13.69 11.37
CA SER A 40 8.83 -12.83 10.36
C SER A 40 9.79 -11.75 9.88
N ARG A 41 9.79 -11.49 8.58
CA ARG A 41 10.64 -10.46 7.97
C ARG A 41 9.84 -9.30 7.38
N ASN A 42 8.55 -9.50 7.12
CA ASN A 42 7.67 -8.49 6.56
C ASN A 42 6.44 -8.34 7.48
N ILE A 43 6.27 -7.16 8.06
CA ILE A 43 5.16 -6.84 8.95
C ILE A 43 4.48 -5.56 8.44
N VAL A 44 3.16 -5.59 8.32
CA VAL A 44 2.31 -4.44 8.03
C VAL A 44 1.49 -4.12 9.26
N CYS A 45 1.61 -2.91 9.78
CA CYS A 45 0.76 -2.40 10.84
C CYS A 45 -0.39 -1.62 10.20
N ASN A 46 -1.59 -2.15 10.29
CA ASN A 46 -2.80 -1.59 9.72
C ASN A 46 -3.53 -0.72 10.75
N PHE A 47 -3.58 0.59 10.50
CA PHE A 47 -4.17 1.60 11.36
C PHE A 47 -5.62 1.96 10.99
N SER A 48 -6.28 1.17 10.16
CA SER A 48 -7.65 1.46 9.69
C SER A 48 -8.65 1.69 10.82
N ARG A 49 -8.48 1.01 11.95
CA ARG A 49 -9.35 1.12 13.13
C ARG A 49 -8.85 2.12 14.17
N THR A 50 -7.61 2.67 13.98
CA THR A 50 -6.96 3.49 14.99
C THR A 50 -7.46 4.93 14.93
N GLU A 51 -7.89 5.45 16.08
CA GLU A 51 -8.35 6.82 16.27
C GLU A 51 -7.26 7.70 16.90
N SER A 52 -6.49 7.12 17.83
CA SER A 52 -5.45 7.85 18.55
C SER A 52 -4.26 6.97 18.93
N VAL A 53 -3.09 7.60 19.00
CA VAL A 53 -1.85 6.99 19.48
C VAL A 53 -1.24 7.93 20.50
N SER A 54 -1.01 7.44 21.71
CA SER A 54 -0.35 8.18 22.79
C SER A 54 1.15 8.32 22.53
N GLU A 55 1.82 9.21 23.28
CA GLU A 55 3.28 9.35 23.23
C GLU A 55 3.98 8.02 23.52
N SER A 56 3.48 7.24 24.50
CA SER A 56 4.03 5.92 24.83
C SER A 56 3.83 4.92 23.70
N GLY A 57 2.67 4.95 23.02
CA GLY A 57 2.39 4.14 21.83
C GLY A 57 3.33 4.50 20.66
N LEU A 58 3.56 5.78 20.45
CA LEU A 58 4.48 6.26 19.42
C LEU A 58 5.92 5.83 19.71
N ALA A 59 6.37 6.00 20.95
CA ALA A 59 7.71 5.58 21.40
C ALA A 59 7.91 4.07 21.25
N MET A 60 6.89 3.28 21.53
CA MET A 60 6.90 1.83 21.31
C MET A 60 7.10 1.48 19.84
N PHE A 61 6.34 2.08 18.92
CA PHE A 61 6.53 1.82 17.49
C PHE A 61 7.94 2.18 17.00
N ILE A 62 8.50 3.31 17.47
CA ILE A 62 9.86 3.71 17.15
C ILE A 62 10.88 2.67 17.64
N ALA A 63 10.73 2.18 18.86
CA ALA A 63 11.63 1.20 19.44
C ALA A 63 11.60 -0.13 18.70
N VAL A 64 10.40 -0.68 18.49
CA VAL A 64 10.21 -1.96 17.78
C VAL A 64 10.71 -1.85 16.33
N LEU A 65 10.42 -0.75 15.64
CA LEU A 65 10.86 -0.52 14.27
C LEU A 65 12.40 -0.50 14.16
N LYS A 66 13.09 0.19 15.08
CA LYS A 66 14.56 0.22 15.11
C LYS A 66 15.14 -1.17 15.33
N ASP A 67 14.58 -1.93 16.24
CA ASP A 67 15.04 -3.29 16.53
C ASP A 67 14.80 -4.22 15.35
N PHE A 68 13.65 -4.11 14.70
CA PHE A 68 13.29 -4.92 13.54
C PHE A 68 14.17 -4.60 12.32
N HIS A 69 14.44 -3.32 12.09
CA HIS A 69 15.35 -2.90 11.02
C HIS A 69 16.78 -3.42 11.21
N ARG A 70 17.29 -3.46 12.44
CA ARG A 70 18.60 -4.08 12.75
C ARG A 70 18.65 -5.56 12.40
N GLN A 71 17.52 -6.23 12.45
CA GLN A 71 17.37 -7.65 12.07
C GLN A 71 17.07 -7.84 10.58
N GLN A 72 17.24 -6.80 9.76
CA GLN A 72 16.93 -6.79 8.33
C GLN A 72 15.44 -7.08 8.01
N GLY A 73 14.56 -6.80 8.94
CA GLY A 73 13.11 -6.86 8.75
C GLY A 73 12.56 -5.56 8.16
N GLN A 74 11.43 -5.66 7.50
CA GLN A 74 10.67 -4.53 6.97
C GLN A 74 9.35 -4.39 7.68
N MET A 75 9.10 -3.23 8.27
CA MET A 75 7.82 -2.89 8.89
C MET A 75 7.23 -1.67 8.18
N VAL A 76 5.99 -1.79 7.79
CA VAL A 76 5.25 -0.76 7.05
C VAL A 76 4.00 -0.39 7.83
N PHE A 77 3.66 0.88 7.85
CA PHE A 77 2.43 1.39 8.43
C PHE A 77 1.45 1.76 7.32
N CYS A 78 0.21 1.29 7.39
CA CYS A 78 -0.80 1.62 6.40
C CYS A 78 -2.09 2.14 7.03
N LEU A 79 -2.88 2.86 6.23
CA LEU A 79 -4.20 3.39 6.60
C LEU A 79 -4.19 4.36 7.81
N LEU A 80 -3.10 5.12 7.95
CA LEU A 80 -3.00 6.19 8.93
C LEU A 80 -3.97 7.34 8.59
N LYS A 81 -4.78 7.77 9.53
CA LYS A 81 -5.60 8.97 9.38
C LYS A 81 -4.74 10.23 9.25
N PRO A 82 -5.21 11.31 8.56
CA PRO A 82 -4.39 12.51 8.34
C PRO A 82 -3.76 13.08 9.61
N ALA A 83 -4.53 13.28 10.68
CA ALA A 83 -4.02 13.80 11.95
C ALA A 83 -2.93 12.92 12.58
N MET A 84 -3.00 11.62 12.36
CA MET A 84 -2.01 10.67 12.88
C MET A 84 -0.72 10.70 12.06
N ARG A 85 -0.81 11.00 10.76
CA ARG A 85 0.35 11.19 9.88
C ARG A 85 1.24 12.32 10.38
N ASP A 86 0.62 13.45 10.76
CA ASP A 86 1.34 14.61 11.26
C ASP A 86 2.11 14.27 12.55
N VAL A 87 1.51 13.47 13.44
CA VAL A 87 2.16 13.01 14.68
C VAL A 87 3.34 12.09 14.36
N PHE A 88 3.17 11.13 13.44
CA PHE A 88 4.24 10.23 13.02
C PHE A 88 5.36 10.96 12.27
N ALA A 89 4.99 11.96 11.45
CA ALA A 89 5.94 12.83 10.75
C ALA A 89 6.78 13.65 11.72
N ALA A 90 6.15 14.27 12.72
CA ALA A 90 6.83 15.03 13.77
C ALA A 90 7.80 14.16 14.58
N ALA A 91 7.51 12.87 14.73
CA ALA A 91 8.37 11.88 15.38
C ALA A 91 9.52 11.35 14.48
N GLY A 92 9.65 11.87 13.26
CA GLY A 92 10.71 11.45 12.31
C GLY A 92 10.47 10.11 11.64
N LEU A 93 9.25 9.60 11.67
CA LEU A 93 8.88 8.33 11.09
C LEU A 93 8.49 8.43 9.59
N THR A 94 8.56 9.61 8.99
CA THR A 94 8.07 9.92 7.62
C THR A 94 8.65 9.00 6.53
N ASN A 95 9.87 8.54 6.70
CA ASN A 95 10.55 7.67 5.73
C ASN A 95 10.27 6.17 5.96
N LEU A 96 9.52 5.84 7.00
CA LEU A 96 9.34 4.47 7.47
C LEU A 96 7.94 3.92 7.20
N TYR A 97 7.00 4.77 6.81
CA TYR A 97 5.68 4.32 6.38
C TYR A 97 5.49 4.59 4.89
N HIS A 98 5.30 3.50 4.18
CA HIS A 98 4.70 3.59 2.86
C HIS A 98 3.22 3.85 3.05
N TYR A 99 2.77 4.99 2.55
CA TYR A 99 1.38 5.36 2.57
C TYR A 99 0.63 4.53 1.53
N TYR A 100 -0.05 3.50 1.99
CA TYR A 100 -1.07 2.85 1.18
C TYR A 100 -2.41 3.53 1.49
N GLU A 101 -2.94 4.34 0.56
CA GLU A 101 -4.38 4.46 0.48
C GLU A 101 -4.97 3.06 0.36
N PRO A 102 -6.23 2.81 0.83
CA PRO A 102 -6.80 1.50 0.69
C PRO A 102 -6.57 1.03 -0.74
N GLU A 103 -5.74 0.02 -0.90
CA GLU A 103 -5.40 -0.54 -2.22
C GLU A 103 -6.68 -0.83 -2.99
N GLU A 104 -7.74 -1.21 -2.27
CA GLU A 104 -9.08 -1.44 -2.80
C GLU A 104 -9.74 -0.17 -3.37
N ALA A 105 -9.65 0.98 -2.70
CA ALA A 105 -10.25 2.22 -3.19
C ALA A 105 -9.50 2.75 -4.42
N LEU A 106 -8.18 2.71 -4.37
CA LEU A 106 -7.33 3.15 -5.47
C LEU A 106 -7.44 2.19 -6.67
N GLN A 107 -7.50 0.89 -6.40
CA GLN A 107 -7.74 -0.11 -7.43
C GLN A 107 -9.13 0.06 -8.04
N ALA A 108 -10.16 0.38 -7.25
CA ALA A 108 -11.49 0.69 -7.73
C ALA A 108 -11.52 1.94 -8.63
N ASP A 109 -10.75 2.97 -8.29
CA ASP A 109 -10.63 4.19 -9.11
C ASP A 109 -9.91 3.90 -10.44
N VAL A 110 -8.84 3.11 -10.42
CA VAL A 110 -8.17 2.63 -11.65
C VAL A 110 -9.13 1.82 -12.51
N LEU A 111 -9.85 0.86 -11.93
CA LEU A 111 -10.80 0.02 -12.66
C LEU A 111 -11.97 0.81 -13.23
N ARG A 112 -12.46 1.82 -12.49
CA ARG A 112 -13.52 2.73 -12.98
C ARG A 112 -13.02 3.53 -14.17
N GLU A 113 -11.79 3.99 -14.15
CA GLU A 113 -11.21 4.71 -15.28
C GLU A 113 -10.96 3.81 -16.48
N LEU A 114 -10.44 2.61 -16.26
CA LEU A 114 -10.26 1.61 -17.32
C LEU A 114 -11.59 1.25 -17.98
N SER A 115 -12.70 1.17 -17.22
CA SER A 115 -14.02 0.90 -17.78
C SER A 115 -14.53 1.99 -18.74
N ALA A 116 -14.05 3.24 -18.56
CA ALA A 116 -14.34 4.32 -19.50
C ALA A 116 -13.58 4.21 -20.84
N HIS A 117 -12.56 3.35 -20.89
CA HIS A 117 -11.73 3.08 -22.05
C HIS A 117 -11.88 1.66 -22.60
N PHE A 118 -13.02 1.02 -22.31
CA PHE A 118 -13.24 -0.40 -22.65
C PHE A 118 -13.09 -0.70 -24.16
N ASP A 119 -13.34 0.27 -25.02
CA ASP A 119 -13.16 0.14 -26.47
C ASP A 119 -11.68 0.21 -26.93
N ASP A 120 -10.79 0.58 -26.04
CA ASP A 120 -9.37 0.80 -26.34
C ASP A 120 -8.49 -0.46 -26.13
N TYR A 121 -9.00 -1.52 -25.50
CA TYR A 121 -8.27 -2.77 -25.22
C TYR A 121 -9.23 -3.98 -25.27
N ALA A 122 -8.69 -5.18 -25.44
CA ALA A 122 -9.48 -6.40 -25.58
C ALA A 122 -9.82 -7.03 -24.20
N ASP A 123 -8.85 -7.09 -23.29
CA ASP A 123 -9.03 -7.64 -21.95
C ASP A 123 -8.10 -7.00 -20.94
N PHE A 124 -8.41 -7.17 -19.68
CA PHE A 124 -7.68 -6.66 -18.52
C PHE A 124 -7.23 -7.83 -17.63
N HIS A 125 -5.93 -7.90 -17.32
CA HIS A 125 -5.40 -9.01 -16.56
C HIS A 125 -5.09 -8.65 -15.10
N ALA A 126 -4.43 -7.52 -14.86
CA ALA A 126 -4.03 -7.12 -13.52
C ALA A 126 -3.71 -5.63 -13.39
N VAL A 127 -3.86 -5.11 -12.18
CA VAL A 127 -3.28 -3.85 -11.72
C VAL A 127 -2.32 -4.15 -10.58
N ARG A 128 -1.13 -3.58 -10.64
CA ARG A 128 -0.19 -3.54 -9.52
C ARG A 128 0.04 -2.11 -9.12
N LEU A 129 -0.08 -1.85 -7.83
CA LEU A 129 0.11 -0.53 -7.25
C LEU A 129 1.34 -0.56 -6.36
N ARG A 130 2.22 0.41 -6.52
CA ARG A 130 3.38 0.60 -5.67
C ARG A 130 3.53 2.09 -5.40
N ARG A 131 3.73 2.45 -4.14
CA ARG A 131 4.03 3.83 -3.75
C ARG A 131 5.48 3.93 -3.30
N ASP A 132 6.15 4.99 -3.73
CA ASP A 132 7.49 5.35 -3.30
C ASP A 132 7.48 6.83 -2.93
N ALA A 133 7.69 7.13 -1.65
CA ALA A 133 7.45 8.43 -1.06
C ALA A 133 6.04 8.95 -1.41
N ASP A 134 5.96 10.11 -2.09
CA ASP A 134 4.69 10.72 -2.50
C ASP A 134 4.21 10.26 -3.89
N LYS A 135 5.00 9.45 -4.59
CA LYS A 135 4.72 9.03 -5.95
C LYS A 135 4.08 7.65 -6.00
N LEU A 136 2.96 7.55 -6.72
CA LEU A 136 2.25 6.31 -6.96
C LEU A 136 2.65 5.73 -8.31
N TYR A 137 3.10 4.50 -8.34
CA TYR A 137 3.37 3.73 -9.55
C TYR A 137 2.22 2.75 -9.79
N ILE A 138 1.61 2.86 -10.96
CA ILE A 138 0.48 2.03 -11.38
C ILE A 138 0.92 1.22 -12.59
N GLU A 139 1.05 -0.08 -12.43
CA GLU A 139 1.37 -0.99 -13.51
C GLU A 139 0.10 -1.76 -13.91
N ILE A 140 -0.30 -1.65 -15.17
CA ILE A 140 -1.55 -2.23 -15.69
C ILE A 140 -1.20 -3.17 -16.84
N PHE A 141 -1.74 -4.38 -16.79
CA PHE A 141 -1.58 -5.38 -17.84
C PHE A 141 -2.85 -5.44 -18.67
N LEU A 142 -2.77 -4.95 -19.92
CA LEU A 142 -3.88 -4.93 -20.87
C LEU A 142 -3.59 -5.81 -22.07
N GLU A 143 -4.60 -6.57 -22.47
CA GLU A 143 -4.55 -7.33 -23.71
C GLU A 143 -5.10 -6.48 -24.85
N PHE A 144 -4.40 -6.53 -25.98
CA PHE A 144 -4.81 -5.89 -27.21
C PHE A 144 -5.03 -6.95 -28.28
N ASP A 145 -5.95 -6.66 -29.22
CA ASP A 145 -6.17 -7.54 -30.37
C ASP A 145 -4.87 -7.68 -31.17
N GLY A 146 -4.45 -8.92 -31.40
CA GLY A 146 -3.21 -9.22 -32.13
C GLY A 146 -3.19 -8.76 -33.59
N GLU A 147 -4.36 -8.42 -34.17
CA GLU A 147 -4.46 -7.86 -35.51
C GLU A 147 -4.36 -6.33 -35.55
N GLN A 148 -4.41 -5.67 -34.39
CA GLN A 148 -4.24 -4.22 -34.30
C GLN A 148 -2.81 -3.79 -34.68
N LYS A 149 -2.74 -2.70 -35.45
CA LYS A 149 -1.44 -2.10 -35.78
C LYS A 149 -0.81 -1.53 -34.50
N MET A 150 0.50 -1.73 -34.34
CA MET A 150 1.26 -1.23 -33.18
C MET A 150 1.03 0.26 -32.91
N GLN A 151 0.84 1.06 -33.97
CA GLN A 151 0.54 2.49 -33.85
C GLN A 151 -0.81 2.75 -33.15
N GLN A 152 -1.83 1.93 -33.39
CA GLN A 152 -3.14 2.04 -32.74
C GLN A 152 -3.04 1.63 -31.28
N VAL A 153 -2.36 0.52 -31.00
CA VAL A 153 -2.08 0.06 -29.63
C VAL A 153 -1.37 1.16 -28.83
N GLN A 154 -0.35 1.78 -29.40
CA GLN A 154 0.37 2.86 -28.74
C GLN A 154 -0.50 4.10 -28.49
N GLN A 155 -1.42 4.43 -29.40
CA GLN A 155 -2.37 5.52 -29.20
C GLN A 155 -3.35 5.24 -28.06
N SER A 156 -3.89 4.02 -27.97
CA SER A 156 -4.75 3.58 -26.87
C SER A 156 -4.02 3.62 -25.54
N ILE A 157 -2.79 3.08 -25.47
CA ILE A 157 -1.92 3.15 -24.28
C ILE A 157 -1.73 4.61 -23.84
N ASN A 158 -1.36 5.51 -24.73
CA ASN A 158 -1.12 6.90 -24.39
C ASN A 158 -2.39 7.61 -23.88
N ARG A 159 -3.56 7.29 -24.44
CA ARG A 159 -4.86 7.85 -24.03
C ARG A 159 -5.23 7.39 -22.63
N ILE A 160 -5.18 6.09 -22.37
CA ILE A 160 -5.49 5.50 -21.06
C ILE A 160 -4.51 6.04 -20.00
N LYS A 161 -3.20 6.05 -20.31
CA LYS A 161 -2.17 6.58 -19.42
C LYS A 161 -2.45 8.03 -19.03
N ALA A 162 -2.69 8.90 -20.02
CA ALA A 162 -2.95 10.33 -19.80
C ALA A 162 -4.21 10.54 -18.93
N SER A 163 -5.27 9.76 -19.17
CA SER A 163 -6.51 9.83 -18.40
C SER A 163 -6.31 9.44 -16.94
N LEU A 164 -5.61 8.36 -16.67
CA LEU A 164 -5.28 7.90 -15.32
C LEU A 164 -4.40 8.89 -14.56
N GLU A 165 -3.32 9.38 -15.18
CA GLU A 165 -2.41 10.37 -14.58
C GLU A 165 -3.08 11.72 -14.31
N ALA A 166 -4.08 12.10 -15.10
CA ALA A 166 -4.87 13.30 -14.85
C ALA A 166 -5.80 13.18 -13.65
N LYS A 167 -6.37 11.99 -13.41
CA LYS A 167 -7.30 11.73 -12.32
C LYS A 167 -6.63 11.33 -11.02
N ILE A 168 -5.54 10.58 -11.10
CA ILE A 168 -4.80 10.10 -9.94
C ILE A 168 -3.55 10.96 -9.77
N LYS A 169 -3.61 11.92 -8.86
CA LYS A 169 -2.50 12.85 -8.63
C LYS A 169 -1.24 12.14 -8.16
N ASN A 170 -0.08 12.65 -8.56
CA ASN A 170 1.24 12.11 -8.23
C ASN A 170 1.43 10.65 -8.66
N SER A 171 0.75 10.22 -9.73
CA SER A 171 0.91 8.88 -10.27
C SER A 171 1.82 8.86 -11.51
N GLU A 172 2.47 7.73 -11.69
CA GLU A 172 3.13 7.33 -12.93
C GLU A 172 2.53 6.01 -13.38
N VAL A 173 1.96 6.00 -14.57
CA VAL A 173 1.26 4.84 -15.12
C VAL A 173 2.14 4.13 -16.14
N LEU A 174 2.35 2.84 -15.94
CA LEU A 174 2.97 1.93 -16.91
C LEU A 174 1.89 0.95 -17.40
N ILE A 175 1.62 0.95 -18.70
CA ILE A 175 0.75 -0.04 -19.31
C ILE A 175 1.62 -1.06 -20.05
N VAL A 176 1.47 -2.31 -19.66
CA VAL A 176 2.16 -3.46 -20.25
C VAL A 176 1.21 -4.13 -21.22
N PRO A 177 1.40 -3.98 -22.54
CA PRO A 177 0.57 -4.66 -23.51
C PRO A 177 0.88 -6.16 -23.52
N THR A 178 -0.17 -6.96 -23.53
CA THR A 178 -0.12 -8.41 -23.68
C THR A 178 -0.92 -8.81 -24.93
N THR A 179 -0.60 -9.95 -25.51
CA THR A 179 -1.35 -10.54 -26.64
C THR A 179 -1.79 -11.95 -26.27
N HIS A 180 -2.98 -12.34 -26.66
CA HIS A 180 -3.41 -13.73 -26.55
C HIS A 180 -2.47 -14.60 -27.41
N LYS A 181 -2.00 -15.72 -26.82
CA LYS A 181 -1.38 -16.78 -27.58
C LYS A 181 -2.43 -17.73 -28.11
#